data_473b71dea30cb1be1ec8982e20e2b1a2
#
_entry.id   473b71dea30cb1be1ec8982e20e2b1a2
#
_cell.length_a   1.000
_cell.length_b   1.000
_cell.length_c   1.000
_cell.angle_alpha   90.00
_cell.angle_beta   90.00
_cell.angle_gamma   90.00
#
_symmetry.space_group_name_H-M   'P 1'
#
loop_
_entity.id
_entity.type
_entity.pdbx_description
1 polymer ?
#
loop_
_entity_poly.entity_id
_entity_poly.type
_entity_poly.pdbx_seq_one_letter_code
_entity_poly.pdbx_strand_id
1 'polypeptide(L)'
;MLRFLTAGESHGPALVAVVEGLPAGLPITIEDVAAELARRRLGFGRGPRMRIEQDEVEFLGGIRHGRTLGSPVAIAIRNTEWPKWSEEMSPAPGKTEKPLTRPRPGHADLVGMQKYGFDDARDVLERASARETAARVAAAALAKALLAHLDAHVLSHVVQLGPVRAAADHRPKPTDLGIVDASSVRCFDPDAEAAMIAAIDRKSVV
;
A
#
# COMPACT_ATOMS: atom_id res chain seq x y z
N MET A 1 -2.05 8.94 21.58
CA MET A 1 -2.16 9.32 20.15
C MET A 1 -1.43 8.26 19.34
N LEU A 2 -2.08 7.68 18.34
CA LEU A 2 -1.45 6.74 17.40
C LEU A 2 -0.62 7.53 16.37
N ARG A 3 0.62 7.11 16.14
CA ARG A 3 1.53 7.68 15.12
C ARG A 3 2.19 6.56 14.34
N PHE A 4 2.57 6.84 13.10
CA PHE A 4 3.36 5.90 12.31
C PHE A 4 4.37 6.62 11.43
N LEU A 5 5.44 5.92 11.12
CA LEU A 5 6.44 6.29 10.12
C LEU A 5 6.60 5.13 9.13
N THR A 6 6.90 5.46 7.88
CA THR A 6 7.25 4.49 6.86
C THR A 6 8.63 4.81 6.29
N ALA A 7 9.38 3.77 5.96
CA ALA A 7 10.69 3.84 5.34
C ALA A 7 10.85 2.76 4.27
N GLY A 8 11.96 2.79 3.57
CA GLY A 8 12.28 1.82 2.52
C GLY A 8 11.86 2.26 1.13
N GLU A 9 12.48 1.68 0.15
CA GLU A 9 12.36 1.95 -1.27
C GLU A 9 11.68 0.80 -2.00
N SER A 10 11.09 1.09 -3.15
CA SER A 10 10.32 0.11 -3.94
C SER A 10 11.15 -1.11 -4.36
N HIS A 11 12.43 -0.90 -4.66
CA HIS A 11 13.38 -1.95 -5.03
C HIS A 11 14.49 -2.13 -4.00
N GLY A 12 14.37 -1.50 -2.81
CA GLY A 12 15.23 -1.77 -1.65
C GLY A 12 14.94 -3.14 -1.03
N PRO A 13 15.66 -3.52 0.04
CA PRO A 13 15.53 -4.85 0.67
C PRO A 13 14.14 -5.09 1.28
N ALA A 14 13.51 -4.04 1.80
CA ALA A 14 12.20 -4.09 2.42
C ALA A 14 11.58 -2.71 2.51
N LEU A 15 10.25 -2.67 2.66
CA LEU A 15 9.55 -1.54 3.24
C LEU A 15 9.43 -1.74 4.74
N VAL A 16 9.45 -0.65 5.50
CA VAL A 16 9.35 -0.68 6.96
C VAL A 16 8.23 0.26 7.39
N ALA A 17 7.46 -0.18 8.38
CA ALA A 17 6.54 0.67 9.13
C ALA A 17 6.85 0.59 10.62
N VAL A 18 6.85 1.72 11.30
CA VAL A 18 6.93 1.79 12.77
C VAL A 18 5.66 2.46 13.26
N VAL A 19 4.94 1.81 14.16
CA VAL A 19 3.67 2.29 14.73
C VAL A 19 3.82 2.40 16.24
N GLU A 20 3.54 3.57 16.80
CA GLU A 20 3.55 3.82 18.24
C GLU A 20 2.19 4.26 18.76
N GLY A 21 1.96 4.09 20.07
CA GLY A 21 0.74 4.51 20.75
C GLY A 21 -0.37 3.47 20.78
N LEU A 22 -0.08 2.21 20.41
CA LEU A 22 -0.99 1.08 20.61
C LEU A 22 -0.98 0.66 22.09
N PRO A 23 -2.16 0.31 22.69
CA PRO A 23 -2.20 -0.27 24.03
C PRO A 23 -1.52 -1.64 24.05
N ALA A 24 -1.01 -2.04 25.20
CA ALA A 24 -0.53 -3.40 25.41
C ALA A 24 -1.69 -4.41 25.41
N GLY A 25 -1.43 -5.62 24.93
CA GLY A 25 -2.40 -6.72 24.94
C GLY A 25 -3.39 -6.74 23.78
N LEU A 26 -3.32 -5.81 22.81
CA LEU A 26 -4.15 -5.83 21.62
C LEU A 26 -3.81 -7.07 20.77
N PRO A 27 -4.79 -7.94 20.45
CA PRO A 27 -4.56 -9.10 19.57
C PRO A 27 -4.22 -8.63 18.16
N ILE A 28 -3.15 -9.18 17.60
CA ILE A 28 -2.75 -8.97 16.19
C ILE A 28 -1.75 -10.04 15.77
N THR A 29 -1.93 -10.59 14.59
CA THR A 29 -1.05 -11.61 14.00
C THR A 29 -0.47 -11.16 12.67
N ILE A 30 0.51 -11.91 12.15
CA ILE A 30 1.05 -11.68 10.81
C ILE A 30 -0.04 -11.89 9.75
N GLU A 31 -0.91 -12.86 9.96
CA GLU A 31 -2.01 -13.21 9.07
C GLU A 31 -3.01 -12.05 8.93
N ASP A 32 -3.29 -11.31 10.00
CA ASP A 32 -4.15 -10.13 9.96
C ASP A 32 -3.56 -9.04 9.05
N VAL A 33 -2.27 -8.78 9.17
CA VAL A 33 -1.56 -7.82 8.32
C VAL A 33 -1.48 -8.32 6.87
N ALA A 34 -1.18 -9.60 6.67
CA ALA A 34 -1.10 -10.22 5.36
C ALA A 34 -2.45 -10.21 4.63
N ALA A 35 -3.57 -10.39 5.34
CA ALA A 35 -4.92 -10.29 4.77
C ALA A 35 -5.20 -8.88 4.23
N GLU A 36 -4.86 -7.82 4.95
CA GLU A 36 -5.01 -6.45 4.46
C GLU A 36 -4.09 -6.15 3.26
N LEU A 37 -2.89 -6.68 3.25
CA LEU A 37 -1.98 -6.56 2.10
C LEU A 37 -2.51 -7.35 0.88
N ALA A 38 -3.12 -8.51 1.08
CA ALA A 38 -3.79 -9.25 0.02
C ALA A 38 -4.96 -8.44 -0.58
N ARG A 39 -5.79 -7.81 0.28
CA ARG A 39 -6.87 -6.90 -0.17
C ARG A 39 -6.33 -5.73 -1.01
N ARG A 40 -5.19 -5.15 -0.64
CA ARG A 40 -4.53 -4.08 -1.41
C ARG A 40 -4.24 -4.49 -2.85
N ARG A 41 -3.99 -5.77 -3.11
CA ARG A 41 -3.66 -6.29 -4.45
C ARG A 41 -4.87 -6.56 -5.33
N LEU A 42 -6.09 -6.60 -4.78
CA LEU A 42 -7.32 -6.76 -5.54
C LEU A 42 -7.58 -5.55 -6.44
N GLY A 43 -8.29 -5.78 -7.54
CA GLY A 43 -8.78 -4.73 -8.43
C GLY A 43 -8.39 -4.92 -9.89
N PHE A 44 -9.25 -4.38 -10.77
CA PHE A 44 -9.09 -4.39 -12.21
C PHE A 44 -7.97 -3.44 -12.66
N GLY A 45 -7.26 -3.83 -13.74
CA GLY A 45 -6.20 -2.98 -14.31
C GLY A 45 -4.92 -2.88 -13.49
N ARG A 46 -4.74 -3.72 -12.46
CA ARG A 46 -3.50 -3.80 -11.70
C ARG A 46 -2.36 -4.34 -12.56
N GLY A 47 -1.19 -3.69 -12.50
CA GLY A 47 -0.02 -4.08 -13.26
C GLY A 47 0.49 -5.50 -12.96
N PRO A 48 1.27 -6.12 -13.87
CA PRO A 48 1.78 -7.50 -13.70
C PRO A 48 2.54 -7.72 -12.39
N ARG A 49 3.28 -6.72 -11.93
CA ARG A 49 4.04 -6.75 -10.68
C ARG A 49 3.17 -7.08 -9.46
N MET A 50 1.95 -6.53 -9.40
CA MET A 50 1.02 -6.78 -8.29
C MET A 50 0.55 -8.24 -8.18
N ARG A 51 0.68 -9.03 -9.27
CA ARG A 51 0.33 -10.45 -9.28
C ARG A 51 1.47 -11.34 -8.80
N ILE A 52 2.71 -10.86 -8.92
CA ILE A 52 3.94 -11.61 -8.61
C ILE A 52 4.40 -11.31 -7.17
N GLU A 53 4.18 -10.09 -6.68
CA GLU A 53 4.56 -9.68 -5.34
C GLU A 53 3.76 -10.46 -4.28
N GLN A 54 4.47 -11.33 -3.57
CA GLN A 54 4.00 -11.86 -2.29
C GLN A 54 4.57 -10.95 -1.20
N ASP A 55 3.69 -10.26 -0.48
CA ASP A 55 4.10 -9.38 0.61
C ASP A 55 4.47 -10.25 1.83
N GLU A 56 5.74 -10.62 1.95
CA GLU A 56 6.27 -11.34 3.11
C GLU A 56 6.40 -10.35 4.27
N VAL A 57 5.59 -10.56 5.31
CA VAL A 57 5.50 -9.68 6.48
C VAL A 57 6.28 -10.28 7.64
N GLU A 58 7.04 -9.44 8.33
CA GLU A 58 7.77 -9.79 9.55
C GLU A 58 7.55 -8.73 10.63
N PHE A 59 7.19 -9.15 11.84
CA PHE A 59 7.26 -8.28 13.02
C PHE A 59 8.68 -8.27 13.59
N LEU A 60 9.34 -7.13 13.51
CA LEU A 60 10.69 -6.94 14.05
C LEU A 60 10.68 -6.61 15.54
N GLY A 61 9.55 -6.15 16.09
CA GLY A 61 9.40 -5.84 17.51
C GLY A 61 8.00 -5.32 17.86
N GLY A 62 7.72 -5.21 19.14
CA GLY A 62 6.46 -4.68 19.66
C GLY A 62 5.32 -5.70 19.78
N ILE A 63 5.50 -6.93 19.29
CA ILE A 63 4.52 -8.03 19.36
C ILE A 63 5.16 -9.24 20.02
N ARG A 64 4.38 -9.90 20.89
CA ARG A 64 4.76 -11.20 21.48
C ARG A 64 3.52 -12.06 21.67
N HIS A 65 3.60 -13.32 21.23
CA HIS A 65 2.49 -14.28 21.35
C HIS A 65 1.15 -13.73 20.80
N GLY A 66 1.21 -13.05 19.64
CA GLY A 66 0.03 -12.48 18.98
C GLY A 66 -0.59 -11.27 19.70
N ARG A 67 0.17 -10.57 20.56
CA ARG A 67 -0.31 -9.39 21.29
C ARG A 67 0.73 -8.28 21.31
N THR A 68 0.25 -7.04 21.22
CA THR A 68 1.07 -5.85 21.37
C THR A 68 1.66 -5.74 22.77
N LEU A 69 2.86 -5.16 22.88
CA LEU A 69 3.56 -4.95 24.16
C LEU A 69 3.35 -3.54 24.75
N GLY A 70 2.66 -2.64 24.03
CA GLY A 70 2.57 -1.22 24.39
C GLY A 70 3.80 -0.40 23.99
N SER A 71 4.86 -1.03 23.52
CA SER A 71 6.01 -0.40 22.87
C SER A 71 5.73 -0.17 21.38
N PRO A 72 6.58 0.61 20.66
CA PRO A 72 6.47 0.72 19.20
C PRO A 72 6.51 -0.66 18.53
N VAL A 73 5.65 -0.84 17.54
CA VAL A 73 5.63 -2.03 16.68
C VAL A 73 6.38 -1.71 15.40
N ALA A 74 7.38 -2.52 15.07
CA ALA A 74 8.14 -2.42 13.84
C ALA A 74 7.78 -3.60 12.91
N ILE A 75 7.42 -3.27 11.67
CA ILE A 75 7.02 -4.22 10.63
C ILE A 75 7.94 -4.06 9.44
N ALA A 76 8.46 -5.17 8.92
CA ALA A 76 9.13 -5.22 7.62
C ALA A 76 8.25 -5.96 6.61
N ILE A 77 8.26 -5.48 5.37
CA ILE A 77 7.64 -6.12 4.20
C ILE A 77 8.74 -6.33 3.18
N ARG A 78 9.17 -7.58 3.00
CA ARG A 78 10.29 -7.93 2.14
C ARG A 78 9.97 -7.68 0.67
N ASN A 79 10.95 -7.22 -0.08
CA ASN A 79 10.86 -7.07 -1.52
C ASN A 79 11.49 -8.28 -2.21
N THR A 80 10.68 -9.09 -2.88
CA THR A 80 11.12 -10.32 -3.57
C THR A 80 12.09 -10.04 -4.71
N GLU A 81 12.04 -8.84 -5.29
CA GLU A 81 12.94 -8.44 -6.37
C GLU A 81 14.30 -7.92 -5.88
N TRP A 82 14.49 -7.72 -4.56
CA TRP A 82 15.72 -7.18 -4.00
C TRP A 82 17.02 -7.80 -4.55
N PRO A 83 17.14 -9.12 -4.72
CA PRO A 83 18.37 -9.71 -5.24
C PRO A 83 18.81 -9.18 -6.61
N LYS A 84 17.86 -8.73 -7.44
CA LYS A 84 18.12 -8.14 -8.77
C LYS A 84 18.55 -6.67 -8.70
N TRP A 85 18.27 -6.01 -7.57
CA TRP A 85 18.46 -4.59 -7.38
C TRP A 85 19.55 -4.26 -6.37
N SER A 86 20.16 -5.26 -5.74
CA SER A 86 21.10 -5.10 -4.63
C SER A 86 22.33 -4.25 -4.95
N GLU A 87 22.78 -4.25 -6.19
CA GLU A 87 23.87 -3.37 -6.64
C GLU A 87 23.38 -1.95 -6.88
N GLU A 88 22.33 -1.78 -7.68
CA GLU A 88 21.79 -0.46 -8.05
C GLU A 88 21.23 0.30 -6.84
N MET A 89 20.65 -0.41 -5.87
CA MET A 89 20.06 0.15 -4.65
C MET A 89 20.95 -0.06 -3.42
N SER A 90 22.25 -0.31 -3.63
CA SER A 90 23.20 -0.50 -2.54
C SER A 90 23.32 0.76 -1.68
N PRO A 91 23.26 0.64 -0.33
CA PRO A 91 23.54 1.76 0.57
C PRO A 91 25.05 2.07 0.68
N ALA A 92 25.92 1.22 0.13
CA ALA A 92 27.36 1.44 0.12
C ALA A 92 27.74 2.58 -0.84
N PRO A 93 28.86 3.29 -0.60
CA PRO A 93 29.35 4.27 -1.54
C PRO A 93 29.54 3.67 -2.94
N GLY A 94 28.99 4.34 -3.94
CA GLY A 94 29.01 3.86 -5.33
C GLY A 94 28.50 4.92 -6.30
N LYS A 95 28.34 4.53 -7.54
CA LYS A 95 27.73 5.33 -8.59
C LYS A 95 26.80 4.44 -9.42
N THR A 96 25.65 4.97 -9.81
CA THR A 96 24.80 4.31 -10.79
C THR A 96 25.42 4.42 -12.19
N GLU A 97 25.35 3.35 -12.96
CA GLU A 97 25.79 3.35 -14.37
C GLU A 97 24.68 3.84 -15.30
N LYS A 98 23.42 3.81 -14.87
CA LYS A 98 22.23 4.10 -15.67
C LYS A 98 21.29 5.07 -14.96
N PRO A 99 21.67 6.34 -14.77
CA PRO A 99 20.84 7.31 -14.09
C PRO A 99 19.53 7.56 -14.87
N LEU A 100 18.44 7.74 -14.15
CA LEU A 100 17.13 8.09 -14.69
C LEU A 100 17.02 9.62 -14.77
N THR A 101 17.35 10.18 -15.93
CA THR A 101 17.36 11.64 -16.14
C THR A 101 16.00 12.19 -16.59
N ARG A 102 15.02 11.33 -16.88
CA ARG A 102 13.68 11.72 -17.35
C ARG A 102 12.64 11.49 -16.25
N PRO A 103 12.14 12.55 -15.60
CA PRO A 103 11.08 12.43 -14.61
C PRO A 103 9.76 11.95 -15.26
N ARG A 104 9.02 11.10 -14.57
CA ARG A 104 7.73 10.62 -15.04
C ARG A 104 6.67 11.71 -14.94
N PRO A 105 5.85 11.95 -15.97
CA PRO A 105 4.72 12.88 -15.90
C PRO A 105 3.71 12.45 -14.82
N GLY A 106 3.20 13.41 -14.06
CA GLY A 106 2.18 13.16 -13.02
C GLY A 106 2.71 12.47 -11.75
N HIS A 107 4.03 12.30 -11.60
CA HIS A 107 4.69 11.76 -10.41
C HIS A 107 5.49 12.83 -9.65
N ALA A 108 6.01 12.45 -8.48
CA ALA A 108 6.81 13.34 -7.64
C ALA A 108 8.25 13.58 -8.16
N ASP A 109 8.66 12.89 -9.21
CA ASP A 109 10.04 12.81 -9.68
C ASP A 109 10.65 14.20 -9.91
N LEU A 110 10.04 15.03 -10.75
CA LEU A 110 10.56 16.37 -11.09
C LEU A 110 10.66 17.27 -9.86
N VAL A 111 9.59 17.32 -9.06
CA VAL A 111 9.54 18.17 -7.86
C VAL A 111 10.54 17.69 -6.81
N GLY A 112 10.68 16.37 -6.65
CA GLY A 112 11.64 15.79 -5.72
C GLY A 112 13.08 16.03 -6.15
N MET A 113 13.42 15.87 -7.43
CA MET A 113 14.73 16.19 -7.97
C MET A 113 15.10 17.67 -7.72
N GLN A 114 14.16 18.57 -8.00
CA GLN A 114 14.37 20.01 -7.74
C GLN A 114 14.54 20.31 -6.25
N LYS A 115 13.71 19.70 -5.40
CA LYS A 115 13.73 19.94 -3.94
C LYS A 115 15.04 19.49 -3.29
N TYR A 116 15.56 18.35 -3.72
CA TYR A 116 16.72 17.71 -3.09
C TYR A 116 18.03 17.93 -3.87
N GLY A 117 17.97 18.51 -5.07
CA GLY A 117 19.12 18.71 -5.93
C GLY A 117 19.66 17.41 -6.54
N PHE A 118 18.76 16.47 -6.86
CA PHE A 118 19.13 15.19 -7.45
C PHE A 118 19.16 15.27 -8.98
N ASP A 119 20.19 14.67 -9.59
CA ASP A 119 20.30 14.51 -11.03
C ASP A 119 19.70 13.17 -11.50
N ASP A 120 19.49 12.22 -10.59
CA ASP A 120 18.84 10.94 -10.84
C ASP A 120 17.43 10.94 -10.22
N ALA A 121 16.42 10.70 -11.07
CA ALA A 121 15.03 10.59 -10.63
C ALA A 121 14.80 9.34 -9.76
N ARG A 122 15.71 8.36 -9.76
CA ARG A 122 15.56 7.10 -9.00
C ARG A 122 15.43 7.39 -7.52
N ASP A 123 16.22 8.28 -6.96
CA ASP A 123 16.20 8.62 -5.54
C ASP A 123 14.82 9.10 -5.05
N VAL A 124 14.07 9.75 -5.93
CA VAL A 124 12.68 10.17 -5.67
C VAL A 124 11.68 9.06 -6.02
N LEU A 125 11.86 8.43 -7.18
CA LEU A 125 10.98 7.40 -7.74
C LEU A 125 10.81 6.22 -6.78
N GLU A 126 11.89 5.75 -6.20
CA GLU A 126 11.90 4.59 -5.32
C GLU A 126 11.05 4.84 -4.07
N ARG A 127 11.14 6.01 -3.48
CA ARG A 127 10.35 6.38 -2.30
C ARG A 127 8.93 6.78 -2.65
N ALA A 128 8.70 7.44 -3.79
CA ALA A 128 7.38 7.88 -4.25
C ALA A 128 6.58 6.81 -4.99
N SER A 129 7.09 5.59 -5.03
CA SER A 129 6.44 4.44 -5.68
C SER A 129 5.11 4.07 -5.00
N ALA A 130 4.17 3.54 -5.79
CA ALA A 130 2.94 2.93 -5.27
C ALA A 130 3.22 1.76 -4.30
N ARG A 131 4.41 1.16 -4.35
CA ARG A 131 4.85 0.10 -3.41
C ARG A 131 4.87 0.59 -1.97
N GLU A 132 5.15 1.88 -1.71
CA GLU A 132 5.13 2.49 -0.38
C GLU A 132 3.77 2.31 0.34
N THR A 133 2.68 2.25 -0.41
CA THR A 133 1.35 2.01 0.16
C THR A 133 1.24 0.66 0.89
N ALA A 134 2.11 -0.32 0.63
CA ALA A 134 2.14 -1.57 1.39
C ALA A 134 2.52 -1.31 2.87
N ALA A 135 3.52 -0.47 3.13
CA ALA A 135 3.88 -0.09 4.50
C ALA A 135 2.74 0.65 5.22
N ARG A 136 2.02 1.53 4.49
CA ARG A 136 0.83 2.22 5.05
C ARG A 136 -0.29 1.25 5.37
N VAL A 137 -0.57 0.27 4.51
CA VAL A 137 -1.59 -0.74 4.73
C VAL A 137 -1.23 -1.62 5.93
N ALA A 138 0.04 -2.03 6.06
CA ALA A 138 0.51 -2.79 7.22
C ALA A 138 0.34 -1.99 8.54
N ALA A 139 0.71 -0.71 8.56
CA ALA A 139 0.47 0.17 9.70
C ALA A 139 -1.02 0.34 10.00
N ALA A 140 -1.84 0.48 8.95
CA ALA A 140 -3.29 0.62 9.09
C ALA A 140 -3.97 -0.67 9.59
N ALA A 141 -3.40 -1.86 9.32
CA ALA A 141 -3.91 -3.12 9.87
C ALA A 141 -3.89 -3.11 11.41
N LEU A 142 -2.81 -2.59 12.00
CA LEU A 142 -2.72 -2.40 13.46
C LEU A 142 -3.77 -1.42 14.00
N ALA A 143 -3.99 -0.31 13.28
CA ALA A 143 -5.03 0.66 13.65
C ALA A 143 -6.44 0.06 13.52
N LYS A 144 -6.70 -0.75 12.49
CA LYS A 144 -7.97 -1.46 12.31
C LYS A 144 -8.21 -2.48 13.41
N ALA A 145 -7.17 -3.21 13.86
CA ALA A 145 -7.27 -4.12 15.00
C ALA A 145 -7.71 -3.38 16.28
N LEU A 146 -7.13 -2.19 16.53
CA LEU A 146 -7.56 -1.34 17.66
C LEU A 146 -9.01 -0.88 17.51
N LEU A 147 -9.41 -0.44 16.32
CA LEU A 147 -10.78 0.00 16.07
C LEU A 147 -11.78 -1.15 16.21
N ALA A 148 -11.45 -2.34 15.70
CA ALA A 148 -12.28 -3.53 15.85
C ALA A 148 -12.48 -3.94 17.32
N HIS A 149 -11.45 -3.75 18.16
CA HIS A 149 -11.56 -3.96 19.60
C HIS A 149 -12.54 -2.97 20.29
N LEU A 150 -12.78 -1.83 19.65
CA LEU A 150 -13.75 -0.81 20.09
C LEU A 150 -15.09 -0.90 19.32
N ASP A 151 -15.34 -1.98 18.61
CA ASP A 151 -16.51 -2.18 17.72
C ASP A 151 -16.67 -1.07 16.67
N ALA A 152 -15.55 -0.49 16.23
CA ALA A 152 -15.51 0.52 15.19
C ALA A 152 -14.92 -0.06 13.90
N HIS A 153 -15.58 0.19 12.77
CA HIS A 153 -15.20 -0.34 11.48
C HIS A 153 -14.90 0.77 10.48
N VAL A 154 -13.89 0.56 9.62
CA VAL A 154 -13.58 1.46 8.51
C VAL A 154 -13.77 0.70 7.20
N LEU A 155 -14.64 1.25 6.37
CA LEU A 155 -14.97 0.73 5.06
C LEU A 155 -14.86 1.86 4.04
N SER A 156 -14.41 1.52 2.84
CA SER A 156 -14.41 2.43 1.70
C SER A 156 -14.83 1.70 0.43
N HIS A 157 -15.49 2.42 -0.47
CA HIS A 157 -15.80 1.94 -1.81
C HIS A 157 -15.62 3.05 -2.84
N VAL A 158 -15.56 2.68 -4.12
CA VAL A 158 -15.44 3.63 -5.23
C VAL A 158 -16.83 4.13 -5.59
N VAL A 159 -17.03 5.45 -5.51
CA VAL A 159 -18.28 6.13 -5.85
C VAL A 159 -18.26 6.79 -7.22
N GLN A 160 -17.09 6.97 -7.80
CA GLN A 160 -16.92 7.52 -9.15
C GLN A 160 -15.61 7.10 -9.77
N LEU A 161 -15.65 6.76 -11.06
CA LEU A 161 -14.47 6.47 -11.87
C LEU A 161 -14.65 7.12 -13.25
N GLY A 162 -13.81 8.11 -13.55
CA GLY A 162 -13.97 8.92 -14.76
C GLY A 162 -15.36 9.58 -14.82
N PRO A 163 -16.14 9.41 -15.90
CA PRO A 163 -17.47 9.97 -16.02
C PRO A 163 -18.56 9.15 -15.31
N VAL A 164 -18.26 7.91 -14.90
CA VAL A 164 -19.24 7.00 -14.30
C VAL A 164 -19.33 7.24 -12.80
N ARG A 165 -20.57 7.41 -12.31
CA ARG A 165 -20.87 7.63 -10.89
C ARG A 165 -21.84 6.57 -10.41
N ALA A 166 -21.58 6.00 -9.23
CA ALA A 166 -22.50 5.12 -8.52
C ALA A 166 -23.70 5.90 -7.96
N ALA A 167 -24.81 5.23 -7.76
CA ALA A 167 -25.99 5.83 -7.14
C ALA A 167 -25.68 6.30 -5.71
N ALA A 168 -26.21 7.46 -5.32
CA ALA A 168 -25.86 8.15 -4.06
C ALA A 168 -26.35 7.40 -2.79
N ASP A 169 -27.36 6.55 -2.94
CA ASP A 169 -27.97 5.74 -1.89
C ASP A 169 -27.23 4.39 -1.69
N HIS A 170 -26.36 3.98 -2.61
CA HIS A 170 -25.53 2.79 -2.49
C HIS A 170 -24.37 3.02 -1.50
N ARG A 171 -24.69 2.93 -0.21
CA ARG A 171 -23.73 3.11 0.89
C ARG A 171 -23.54 1.76 1.62
N PRO A 172 -22.38 1.09 1.44
CA PRO A 172 -22.13 -0.18 2.09
C PRO A 172 -22.01 -0.02 3.61
N LYS A 173 -22.50 -1.03 4.33
CA LYS A 173 -22.31 -1.21 5.77
C LYS A 173 -21.08 -2.11 6.00
N PRO A 174 -20.56 -2.21 7.24
CA PRO A 174 -19.43 -3.09 7.55
C PRO A 174 -19.69 -4.56 7.15
N THR A 175 -20.92 -5.03 7.19
CA THR A 175 -21.34 -6.36 6.75
C THR A 175 -21.19 -6.58 5.24
N ASP A 176 -21.14 -5.51 4.45
CA ASP A 176 -21.08 -5.57 2.99
C ASP A 176 -19.63 -5.57 2.46
N LEU A 177 -18.63 -5.62 3.35
CA LEU A 177 -17.22 -5.60 2.98
C LEU A 177 -16.88 -6.65 1.93
N GLY A 178 -17.40 -7.87 2.09
CA GLY A 178 -17.19 -8.97 1.13
C GLY A 178 -17.72 -8.66 -0.27
N ILE A 179 -18.85 -7.95 -0.38
CA ILE A 179 -19.42 -7.52 -1.65
C ILE A 179 -18.52 -6.46 -2.30
N VAL A 180 -18.05 -5.47 -1.52
CA VAL A 180 -17.14 -4.44 -2.02
C VAL A 180 -15.81 -5.04 -2.47
N ASP A 181 -15.26 -6.01 -1.73
CA ASP A 181 -13.98 -6.66 -2.06
C ASP A 181 -14.12 -7.61 -3.26
N ALA A 182 -15.29 -8.18 -3.51
CA ALA A 182 -15.58 -8.99 -4.69
C ALA A 182 -15.68 -8.15 -5.98
N SER A 183 -16.05 -6.86 -5.86
CA SER A 183 -16.06 -5.95 -7.00
C SER A 183 -14.65 -5.64 -7.50
N SER A 184 -14.42 -5.84 -8.79
CA SER A 184 -13.11 -5.63 -9.42
C SER A 184 -12.64 -4.17 -9.41
N VAL A 185 -13.56 -3.21 -9.30
CA VAL A 185 -13.29 -1.77 -9.14
C VAL A 185 -13.66 -1.26 -7.75
N ARG A 186 -14.00 -2.17 -6.81
CA ARG A 186 -14.42 -1.82 -5.43
C ARG A 186 -15.65 -0.92 -5.37
N CYS A 187 -16.55 -1.04 -6.31
CA CYS A 187 -17.81 -0.32 -6.34
C CYS A 187 -18.90 -1.20 -5.70
N PHE A 188 -19.70 -0.62 -4.80
CA PHE A 188 -20.84 -1.33 -4.17
C PHE A 188 -22.08 -1.38 -5.06
N ASP A 189 -22.14 -0.56 -6.10
CA ASP A 189 -23.20 -0.49 -7.10
C ASP A 189 -22.82 -1.35 -8.31
N PRO A 190 -23.51 -2.49 -8.57
CA PRO A 190 -23.14 -3.42 -9.65
C PRO A 190 -23.34 -2.84 -11.06
N ASP A 191 -24.32 -1.95 -11.24
CA ASP A 191 -24.55 -1.31 -12.54
C ASP A 191 -23.44 -0.30 -12.84
N ALA A 192 -23.05 0.47 -11.84
CA ALA A 192 -21.93 1.38 -11.95
C ALA A 192 -20.60 0.62 -12.13
N GLU A 193 -20.41 -0.54 -11.48
CA GLU A 193 -19.22 -1.38 -11.67
C GLU A 193 -19.01 -1.76 -13.13
N ALA A 194 -20.04 -2.29 -13.79
CA ALA A 194 -19.95 -2.69 -15.19
C ALA A 194 -19.59 -1.50 -16.10
N ALA A 195 -20.19 -0.35 -15.86
CA ALA A 195 -19.90 0.87 -16.60
C ALA A 195 -18.49 1.43 -16.32
N MET A 196 -17.99 1.30 -15.09
CA MET A 196 -16.62 1.71 -14.70
C MET A 196 -15.57 0.83 -15.39
N ILE A 197 -15.78 -0.48 -15.46
CA ILE A 197 -14.89 -1.41 -16.16
C ILE A 197 -14.84 -1.06 -17.64
N ALA A 198 -16.00 -0.86 -18.29
CA ALA A 198 -16.06 -0.44 -19.68
C ALA A 198 -15.41 0.92 -19.94
N ALA A 199 -15.39 1.83 -18.97
CA ALA A 199 -14.69 3.11 -19.06
C ALA A 199 -13.17 2.97 -18.97
N ILE A 200 -12.66 2.01 -18.19
CA ILE A 200 -11.23 1.69 -18.12
C ILE A 200 -10.76 1.10 -19.45
N ASP A 201 -11.47 0.11 -19.99
CA ASP A 201 -11.12 -0.57 -21.24
C ASP A 201 -11.06 0.38 -22.44
N ARG A 202 -11.98 1.32 -22.51
CA ARG A 202 -11.97 2.35 -23.57
C ARG A 202 -10.72 3.24 -23.57
N LYS A 203 -10.08 3.44 -22.41
CA LYS A 203 -8.83 4.22 -22.29
C LYS A 203 -7.58 3.39 -22.55
N SER A 204 -7.66 2.07 -22.50
CA SER A 204 -6.53 1.17 -22.76
C SER A 204 -6.22 0.99 -24.25
N VAL A 205 -7.04 1.56 -25.12
CA VAL A 205 -6.95 1.42 -26.59
C VAL A 205 -6.38 2.67 -27.28
N VAL A 206 -5.88 3.65 -26.50
CA VAL A 206 -5.24 4.88 -27.02
C VAL A 206 -3.76 4.89 -26.73
#